data_4f6a80e936f0417eee3bc0058b5c9296
#
_entry.id   4f6a80e936f0417eee3bc0058b5c9296
#
_cell.length_a   1.000
_cell.length_b   1.000
_cell.length_c   1.000
_cell.angle_alpha   90.00
_cell.angle_beta   90.00
_cell.angle_gamma   90.00
#
_symmetry.space_group_name_H-M   'P 1'
#
loop_
_entity.id
_entity.type
_entity.pdbx_description
1 polymer ?
#
loop_
_entity_poly.entity_id
_entity_poly.type
_entity_poly.pdbx_seq_one_letter_code
_entity_poly.pdbx_strand_id
1 'polypeptide(L)'
;MLLAGAVSLALTCSGCGLVSGSKAPQPSASLESPGPARALPSAAFAGSAPASCATRVFSRMSEAQRVGQLFLVGIAGAPAHDVAEAVRTYHFGSLLWEGTSTAGLAADRQASQAIQALATPAATARVRFFVAANQEGGQVQELNGAGFSAVPSALVQGQLSAAELQRQAAGWGRELRSAGVNLDLAPVMDVVPSATASQNAPVGALQREFGHNPRTTGAHGVAFIRGMKQAGVATTAKHFPGLGQVVGNTDFSSGVVDTTTGPKSPDLKSFQSAIKAAVPFVMVALATYTRLDPHHLAAFSSRVMKGLLRQQLHFRGVIVSDDLGGAAAVAGLSPATRGIDFLAAGGDLITSQSLPAAIAMDQAILTRAADNAAFRSTVNAAVIRILDAKQAYHLMPCY
;
A
#
# COMPACT_ATOMS: atom_id res chain seq x y z
N MET A 1 -43.40 8.22 -43.64
CA MET A 1 -44.45 7.20 -43.44
C MET A 1 -44.25 6.73 -42.00
N LEU A 2 -45.05 7.28 -41.01
CA LEU A 2 -46.29 6.75 -40.44
C LEU A 2 -46.04 5.45 -39.65
N LEU A 3 -46.38 5.21 -38.39
CA LEU A 3 -47.31 5.72 -37.34
C LEU A 3 -46.80 5.08 -36.03
N ALA A 4 -46.67 5.68 -34.91
CA ALA A 4 -47.58 6.01 -33.82
C ALA A 4 -48.37 4.83 -33.20
N GLY A 5 -48.25 4.67 -31.88
CA GLY A 5 -49.07 3.77 -31.07
C GLY A 5 -48.80 3.90 -29.58
N ALA A 6 -49.44 4.85 -28.91
CA ALA A 6 -49.51 4.93 -27.46
C ALA A 6 -50.74 4.17 -26.97
N VAL A 7 -50.64 3.48 -25.81
CA VAL A 7 -51.80 3.09 -25.00
C VAL A 7 -51.49 3.34 -23.52
N SER A 8 -52.20 4.27 -22.95
CA SER A 8 -52.38 4.47 -21.52
C SER A 8 -53.54 3.61 -21.03
N LEU A 9 -53.42 3.07 -19.82
CA LEU A 9 -54.59 2.65 -19.05
C LEU A 9 -54.37 2.95 -17.54
N ALA A 10 -55.16 3.87 -17.05
CA ALA A 10 -55.36 4.14 -15.63
C ALA A 10 -56.56 3.35 -15.14
N LEU A 11 -56.51 2.83 -13.94
CA LEU A 11 -57.74 2.50 -13.18
C LEU A 11 -57.54 2.78 -11.69
N THR A 12 -58.44 3.60 -11.18
CA THR A 12 -58.72 3.96 -9.80
C THR A 12 -59.59 2.91 -9.14
N CYS A 13 -59.52 2.76 -7.79
CA CYS A 13 -60.68 2.67 -6.88
C CYS A 13 -60.17 2.56 -5.42
N SER A 14 -60.55 3.43 -4.70
CA SER A 14 -61.23 3.76 -3.47
C SER A 14 -61.77 2.61 -2.62
N GLY A 15 -61.61 2.70 -1.30
CA GLY A 15 -62.27 1.89 -0.28
C GLY A 15 -61.96 2.34 1.15
N CYS A 16 -62.80 3.25 1.70
CA CYS A 16 -62.85 3.66 3.10
C CYS A 16 -63.39 2.49 3.98
N GLY A 17 -62.91 2.42 5.21
CA GLY A 17 -63.52 1.64 6.27
C GLY A 17 -63.13 2.13 7.66
N LEU A 18 -63.91 3.05 8.22
CA LEU A 18 -63.92 3.43 9.66
C LEU A 18 -64.61 2.39 10.49
N VAL A 19 -64.05 1.95 11.61
CA VAL A 19 -64.82 1.39 12.74
C VAL A 19 -64.24 1.89 14.06
N SER A 20 -65.18 2.40 14.87
CA SER A 20 -65.06 3.00 16.19
C SER A 20 -64.77 2.01 17.34
N GLY A 21 -64.05 2.48 18.31
CA GLY A 21 -64.42 2.52 19.75
C GLY A 21 -64.43 1.25 20.55
N SER A 22 -63.55 1.22 21.58
CA SER A 22 -64.02 0.72 22.89
C SER A 22 -63.04 1.16 23.99
N LYS A 23 -63.58 1.85 25.01
CA LYS A 23 -62.94 2.15 26.29
C LYS A 23 -62.88 0.90 27.17
N ALA A 24 -61.80 0.70 27.89
CA ALA A 24 -61.72 -0.17 29.05
C ALA A 24 -60.86 0.49 30.16
N PRO A 25 -61.09 0.12 31.43
CA PRO A 25 -60.89 1.03 32.56
C PRO A 25 -59.49 0.97 33.18
N GLN A 26 -59.12 2.08 33.84
CA GLN A 26 -57.91 2.16 34.67
C GLN A 26 -58.13 1.50 36.03
N PRO A 27 -57.12 0.86 36.60
CA PRO A 27 -57.03 0.63 38.04
C PRO A 27 -56.11 1.69 38.66
N SER A 28 -56.63 2.31 39.70
CA SER A 28 -55.89 3.21 40.61
C SER A 28 -54.84 2.40 41.36
N ALA A 29 -53.58 2.84 41.33
CA ALA A 29 -52.51 2.34 42.19
C ALA A 29 -51.98 3.50 43.03
N SER A 30 -51.95 3.23 44.32
CA SER A 30 -51.55 4.10 45.42
C SER A 30 -50.06 4.50 45.33
N LEU A 31 -49.81 5.76 45.69
CA LEU A 31 -48.44 6.31 45.83
C LEU A 31 -47.80 5.75 47.12
N GLU A 32 -46.80 4.89 46.96
CA GLU A 32 -45.80 4.59 48.00
C GLU A 32 -44.56 5.49 47.81
N SER A 33 -44.11 6.11 48.90
CA SER A 33 -42.96 6.98 48.98
C SER A 33 -41.65 6.20 48.73
N PRO A 34 -40.69 6.76 47.97
CA PRO A 34 -39.41 6.08 47.76
C PRO A 34 -38.54 6.17 49.02
N GLY A 35 -38.09 5.01 49.50
CA GLY A 35 -37.05 4.88 50.50
C GLY A 35 -35.66 5.32 49.96
N PRO A 36 -34.66 5.50 50.84
CA PRO A 36 -33.37 6.09 50.43
C PRO A 36 -32.64 5.20 49.42
N ALA A 37 -32.21 5.78 48.32
CA ALA A 37 -31.47 5.15 47.26
C ALA A 37 -30.12 4.61 47.77
N ARG A 38 -29.96 3.31 47.72
CA ARG A 38 -28.69 2.64 48.00
C ARG A 38 -27.72 2.97 46.86
N ALA A 39 -26.64 3.67 47.22
CA ALA A 39 -25.56 3.99 46.30
C ALA A 39 -24.97 2.70 45.68
N LEU A 40 -25.08 2.57 44.37
CA LEU A 40 -24.37 1.53 43.61
C LEU A 40 -22.86 1.84 43.67
N PRO A 41 -22.02 0.81 43.83
CA PRO A 41 -20.57 1.03 43.81
C PRO A 41 -20.15 1.57 42.44
N SER A 42 -19.32 2.63 42.49
CA SER A 42 -18.69 3.21 41.32
C SER A 42 -18.16 2.15 40.39
N ALA A 43 -18.49 2.32 39.09
CA ALA A 43 -18.03 1.48 38.02
C ALA A 43 -16.52 1.29 38.11
N ALA A 44 -16.12 0.03 38.21
CA ALA A 44 -14.75 -0.41 38.09
C ALA A 44 -14.14 0.14 36.80
N PHE A 45 -12.91 0.61 36.91
CA PHE A 45 -12.03 1.01 35.84
C PHE A 45 -12.20 0.07 34.63
N ALA A 46 -12.72 0.57 33.51
CA ALA A 46 -12.56 -0.06 32.24
C ALA A 46 -11.04 -0.02 31.93
N GLY A 47 -10.34 -1.08 32.24
CA GLY A 47 -8.95 -1.25 31.91
C GLY A 47 -8.82 -1.07 30.40
N SER A 48 -8.06 -0.06 29.94
CA SER A 48 -7.73 0.09 28.54
C SER A 48 -7.13 -1.21 28.04
N ALA A 49 -7.63 -1.71 26.92
CA ALA A 49 -7.06 -2.90 26.29
C ALA A 49 -5.53 -2.74 26.17
N PRO A 50 -4.75 -3.80 26.43
CA PRO A 50 -3.29 -3.69 26.40
C PRO A 50 -2.83 -3.17 25.03
N ALA A 51 -1.93 -2.19 25.04
CA ALA A 51 -1.40 -1.58 23.82
C ALA A 51 -0.83 -2.65 22.87
N SER A 52 -1.07 -2.49 21.54
CA SER A 52 -0.52 -3.40 20.53
C SER A 52 1.01 -3.48 20.62
N CYS A 53 1.62 -4.53 20.05
CA CYS A 53 3.07 -4.61 19.97
C CYS A 53 3.65 -3.39 19.25
N ALA A 54 3.04 -3.01 18.11
CA ALA A 54 3.45 -1.82 17.37
C ALA A 54 3.46 -0.56 18.23
N THR A 55 2.39 -0.30 19.00
CA THR A 55 2.30 0.86 19.90
C THR A 55 3.37 0.81 21.00
N ARG A 56 3.62 -0.36 21.62
CA ARG A 56 4.64 -0.51 22.66
C ARG A 56 6.06 -0.28 22.13
N VAL A 57 6.37 -0.76 20.91
CA VAL A 57 7.67 -0.54 20.30
C VAL A 57 7.83 0.92 19.91
N PHE A 58 6.82 1.49 19.24
CA PHE A 58 6.79 2.90 18.85
C PHE A 58 7.09 3.83 20.04
N SER A 59 6.48 3.59 21.21
CA SER A 59 6.68 4.46 22.39
C SER A 59 8.12 4.43 22.94
N ARG A 60 8.90 3.40 22.61
CA ARG A 60 10.31 3.24 23.03
C ARG A 60 11.30 3.73 21.96
N MET A 61 10.86 3.98 20.74
CA MET A 61 11.71 4.46 19.66
C MET A 61 12.06 5.94 19.84
N SER A 62 13.31 6.30 19.57
CA SER A 62 13.71 7.69 19.39
C SER A 62 13.01 8.30 18.17
N GLU A 63 13.00 9.62 18.06
CA GLU A 63 12.43 10.31 16.90
C GLU A 63 13.16 9.92 15.61
N ALA A 64 14.49 9.84 15.66
CA ALA A 64 15.31 9.38 14.55
C ALA A 64 14.97 7.93 14.12
N GLN A 65 14.81 7.02 15.10
CA GLN A 65 14.38 5.64 14.80
C GLN A 65 12.98 5.58 14.16
N ARG A 66 12.07 6.46 14.58
CA ARG A 66 10.73 6.56 13.97
C ARG A 66 10.83 7.03 12.53
N VAL A 67 11.57 8.11 12.26
CA VAL A 67 11.75 8.62 10.90
C VAL A 67 12.43 7.60 10.01
N GLY A 68 13.47 6.91 10.49
CA GLY A 68 14.13 5.85 9.74
C GLY A 68 13.21 4.71 9.30
N GLN A 69 12.11 4.42 10.05
CA GLN A 69 11.11 3.41 9.63
C GLN A 69 10.32 3.84 8.38
N LEU A 70 10.31 5.12 8.01
CA LEU A 70 9.63 5.62 6.82
C LEU A 70 10.35 5.31 5.51
N PHE A 71 11.51 4.65 5.54
CA PHE A 71 12.37 4.46 4.36
C PHE A 71 12.49 3.00 3.93
N LEU A 72 12.38 2.80 2.63
CA LEU A 72 12.73 1.60 1.86
C LEU A 72 13.87 2.00 0.92
N VAL A 73 15.11 1.66 1.29
CA VAL A 73 16.33 2.13 0.61
C VAL A 73 16.91 1.04 -0.28
N GLY A 74 17.28 1.41 -1.51
CA GLY A 74 17.90 0.52 -2.49
C GLY A 74 19.28 0.03 -2.05
N ILE A 75 19.54 -1.24 -2.32
CA ILE A 75 20.82 -1.90 -2.10
C ILE A 75 21.18 -2.76 -3.31
N ALA A 76 22.44 -2.75 -3.71
CA ALA A 76 22.98 -3.63 -4.75
C ALA A 76 23.67 -4.84 -4.10
N GLY A 77 22.98 -5.98 -4.01
CA GLY A 77 23.53 -7.20 -3.40
C GLY A 77 23.63 -7.19 -1.86
N ALA A 78 24.68 -7.77 -1.30
CA ALA A 78 24.92 -7.68 0.14
C ALA A 78 25.09 -6.21 0.55
N PRO A 79 24.61 -5.80 1.75
CA PRO A 79 24.67 -4.39 2.12
C PRO A 79 26.13 -3.92 2.08
N ALA A 80 26.40 -2.98 1.19
CA ALA A 80 27.68 -2.32 1.14
C ALA A 80 27.94 -1.59 2.48
N HIS A 81 29.20 -1.32 2.77
CA HIS A 81 29.59 -0.71 4.05
C HIS A 81 28.84 0.59 4.33
N ASP A 82 28.66 1.43 3.31
CA ASP A 82 27.93 2.70 3.38
C ASP A 82 26.44 2.52 3.71
N VAL A 83 25.79 1.50 3.16
CA VAL A 83 24.38 1.16 3.50
C VAL A 83 24.28 0.68 4.95
N ALA A 84 25.20 -0.17 5.40
CA ALA A 84 25.22 -0.65 6.77
C ALA A 84 25.50 0.50 7.77
N GLU A 85 26.36 1.44 7.41
CA GLU A 85 26.62 2.63 8.19
C GLU A 85 25.40 3.57 8.20
N ALA A 86 24.74 3.77 7.05
CA ALA A 86 23.53 4.58 6.96
C ALA A 86 22.39 3.99 7.80
N VAL A 87 22.22 2.68 7.85
CA VAL A 87 21.26 2.03 8.75
C VAL A 87 21.55 2.33 10.22
N ARG A 88 22.83 2.33 10.62
CA ARG A 88 23.21 2.66 12.00
C ARG A 88 23.01 4.13 12.34
N THR A 89 23.23 5.02 11.38
CA THR A 89 23.20 6.48 11.55
C THR A 89 21.81 7.08 11.36
N TYR A 90 21.08 6.65 10.32
CA TYR A 90 19.78 7.19 9.93
C TYR A 90 18.62 6.23 10.26
N HIS A 91 18.90 5.06 10.84
CA HIS A 91 17.91 4.12 11.34
C HIS A 91 16.93 3.57 10.28
N PHE A 92 17.31 3.54 9.00
CA PHE A 92 16.45 3.06 7.92
C PHE A 92 15.86 1.69 8.24
N GLY A 93 14.53 1.57 8.07
CA GLY A 93 13.77 0.42 8.56
C GLY A 93 13.49 -0.66 7.52
N SER A 94 13.70 -0.39 6.23
CA SER A 94 13.47 -1.37 5.16
C SER A 94 14.46 -1.18 4.03
N LEU A 95 14.82 -2.29 3.35
CA LEU A 95 15.80 -2.30 2.27
C LEU A 95 15.21 -3.00 1.04
N LEU A 96 15.55 -2.50 -0.15
CA LEU A 96 15.09 -2.97 -1.46
C LEU A 96 16.29 -3.50 -2.24
N TRP A 97 16.19 -4.72 -2.72
CA TRP A 97 17.12 -5.21 -3.75
C TRP A 97 17.05 -4.30 -4.98
N GLU A 98 18.19 -3.91 -5.51
CA GLU A 98 18.32 -3.04 -6.67
C GLU A 98 19.14 -3.72 -7.75
N GLY A 99 18.63 -3.68 -8.97
CA GLY A 99 19.22 -4.37 -10.10
C GLY A 99 19.02 -5.89 -10.04
N THR A 100 19.66 -6.60 -10.95
CA THR A 100 19.49 -8.06 -11.09
C THR A 100 20.57 -8.83 -10.35
N SER A 101 20.17 -9.65 -9.36
CA SER A 101 21.03 -10.68 -8.78
C SER A 101 20.91 -11.98 -9.56
N THR A 102 22.04 -12.53 -9.98
CA THR A 102 22.17 -13.89 -10.56
C THR A 102 22.91 -14.84 -9.63
N ALA A 103 23.15 -14.42 -8.40
CA ALA A 103 23.93 -15.18 -7.41
C ALA A 103 23.22 -16.43 -6.91
N GLY A 104 21.90 -16.47 -7.05
CA GLY A 104 21.04 -17.56 -6.64
C GLY A 104 20.60 -17.51 -5.18
N LEU A 105 19.59 -18.28 -4.87
CA LEU A 105 18.83 -18.25 -3.60
C LEU A 105 19.73 -18.36 -2.35
N ALA A 106 20.76 -19.19 -2.37
CA ALA A 106 21.62 -19.40 -1.20
C ALA A 106 22.45 -18.15 -0.86
N ALA A 107 23.01 -17.48 -1.89
CA ALA A 107 23.79 -16.26 -1.73
C ALA A 107 22.89 -15.09 -1.31
N ASP A 108 21.71 -14.95 -1.92
CA ASP A 108 20.75 -13.89 -1.60
C ASP A 108 20.19 -14.07 -0.18
N ARG A 109 20.03 -15.32 0.28
CA ARG A 109 19.70 -15.62 1.70
C ARG A 109 20.79 -15.13 2.64
N GLN A 110 22.05 -15.37 2.34
CA GLN A 110 23.16 -14.91 3.16
C GLN A 110 23.19 -13.37 3.25
N ALA A 111 22.99 -12.70 2.13
CA ALA A 111 22.89 -11.24 2.09
C ALA A 111 21.68 -10.73 2.90
N SER A 112 20.52 -11.34 2.76
CA SER A 112 19.32 -11.00 3.54
C SER A 112 19.53 -11.23 5.05
N GLN A 113 20.27 -12.27 5.45
CA GLN A 113 20.64 -12.51 6.84
C GLN A 113 21.57 -11.42 7.39
N ALA A 114 22.56 -10.98 6.59
CA ALA A 114 23.43 -9.86 6.94
C ALA A 114 22.63 -8.57 7.13
N ILE A 115 21.63 -8.30 6.26
CA ILE A 115 20.68 -7.18 6.43
C ILE A 115 19.95 -7.31 7.76
N GLN A 116 19.34 -8.46 8.06
CA GLN A 116 18.58 -8.63 9.30
C GLN A 116 19.45 -8.51 10.55
N ALA A 117 20.75 -8.79 10.49
CA ALA A 117 21.69 -8.61 11.59
C ALA A 117 21.91 -7.13 11.98
N LEU A 118 21.57 -6.19 11.07
CA LEU A 118 21.61 -4.75 11.37
C LEU A 118 20.46 -4.30 12.29
N ALA A 119 19.43 -5.11 12.51
CA ALA A 119 18.27 -4.79 13.35
C ALA A 119 18.59 -4.84 14.85
N THR A 120 19.48 -3.97 15.30
CA THR A 120 19.92 -3.86 16.69
C THR A 120 19.00 -2.95 17.53
N PRO A 121 19.08 -2.95 18.88
CA PRO A 121 18.36 -1.99 19.71
C PRO A 121 18.66 -0.54 19.33
N ALA A 122 19.92 -0.23 19.06
CA ALA A 122 20.36 1.13 18.71
C ALA A 122 19.91 1.53 17.30
N ALA A 123 20.01 0.63 16.30
CA ALA A 123 19.67 0.96 14.93
C ALA A 123 18.15 1.06 14.73
N THR A 124 17.36 0.05 15.10
CA THR A 124 15.94 -0.04 14.72
C THR A 124 15.01 -0.40 15.89
N ALA A 125 15.44 -0.23 17.14
CA ALA A 125 14.73 -0.74 18.33
C ALA A 125 14.40 -2.25 18.21
N ARG A 126 15.28 -3.05 17.58
CA ARG A 126 15.10 -4.47 17.23
C ARG A 126 13.96 -4.76 16.27
N VAL A 127 13.39 -3.76 15.62
CA VAL A 127 12.43 -3.98 14.53
C VAL A 127 13.18 -4.50 13.31
N ARG A 128 12.79 -5.67 12.82
CA ARG A 128 13.40 -6.29 11.65
C ARG A 128 13.00 -5.58 10.37
N PHE A 129 13.80 -5.77 9.31
CA PHE A 129 13.58 -5.11 8.03
C PHE A 129 12.50 -5.79 7.20
N PHE A 130 11.67 -5.00 6.50
CA PHE A 130 11.20 -5.45 5.22
C PHE A 130 12.42 -5.49 4.28
N VAL A 131 12.66 -6.65 3.72
CA VAL A 131 13.61 -6.87 2.62
C VAL A 131 12.76 -7.10 1.39
N ALA A 132 12.80 -6.13 0.47
CA ALA A 132 11.93 -6.08 -0.70
C ALA A 132 12.67 -6.41 -1.99
N ALA A 133 11.93 -6.85 -3.01
CA ALA A 133 12.39 -7.01 -4.39
C ALA A 133 11.25 -6.70 -5.37
N ASN A 134 11.57 -6.39 -6.62
CA ASN A 134 10.64 -6.38 -7.74
C ASN A 134 10.68 -7.76 -8.41
N GLN A 135 9.78 -8.66 -8.02
CA GLN A 135 9.72 -10.02 -8.55
C GLN A 135 8.40 -10.25 -9.31
N GLU A 136 8.12 -9.39 -10.28
CA GLU A 136 6.90 -9.42 -11.09
C GLU A 136 6.91 -10.59 -12.10
N GLY A 137 8.09 -10.92 -12.60
CA GLY A 137 8.33 -11.86 -13.69
C GLY A 137 8.63 -11.16 -15.02
N GLY A 138 8.94 -11.94 -16.04
CA GLY A 138 9.37 -11.45 -17.35
C GLY A 138 10.63 -10.60 -17.25
N GLN A 139 10.53 -9.37 -17.74
CA GLN A 139 11.67 -8.42 -17.74
C GLN A 139 11.91 -7.77 -16.36
N VAL A 140 10.98 -7.90 -15.40
CA VAL A 140 11.10 -7.35 -14.05
C VAL A 140 11.13 -8.50 -13.03
N GLN A 141 12.26 -9.17 -13.03
CA GLN A 141 12.62 -10.22 -12.08
C GLN A 141 14.03 -9.94 -11.57
N GLU A 142 14.16 -9.42 -10.35
CA GLU A 142 15.45 -9.01 -9.79
C GLU A 142 16.27 -10.19 -9.27
N LEU A 143 15.63 -11.17 -8.63
CA LEU A 143 16.32 -12.32 -8.07
C LEU A 143 16.24 -13.52 -9.01
N ASN A 144 17.42 -14.00 -9.44
CA ASN A 144 17.59 -15.04 -10.45
C ASN A 144 18.70 -16.02 -10.05
N GLY A 145 18.90 -17.03 -10.88
CA GLY A 145 19.94 -18.05 -10.69
C GLY A 145 19.46 -19.28 -9.94
N ALA A 146 20.39 -20.10 -9.44
CA ALA A 146 20.08 -21.38 -8.84
C ALA A 146 19.13 -21.28 -7.64
N GLY A 147 18.01 -21.99 -7.70
CA GLY A 147 16.97 -22.01 -6.67
C GLY A 147 15.84 -21.02 -6.90
N PHE A 148 15.91 -20.16 -7.91
CA PHE A 148 14.80 -19.34 -8.37
C PHE A 148 14.21 -19.85 -9.67
N SER A 149 12.90 -19.89 -9.76
CA SER A 149 12.16 -20.14 -10.99
C SER A 149 12.22 -18.93 -11.93
N ALA A 150 12.23 -19.16 -13.23
CA ALA A 150 11.92 -18.12 -14.20
C ALA A 150 10.42 -17.81 -14.12
N VAL A 151 10.06 -16.64 -13.59
CA VAL A 151 8.68 -16.20 -13.48
C VAL A 151 8.23 -15.64 -14.83
N PRO A 152 7.14 -16.13 -15.44
CA PRO A 152 6.64 -15.58 -16.70
C PRO A 152 6.25 -14.12 -16.58
N SER A 153 6.20 -13.35 -17.70
CA SER A 153 5.66 -12.00 -17.70
C SER A 153 4.21 -11.98 -17.18
N ALA A 154 3.78 -10.88 -16.58
CA ALA A 154 2.41 -10.77 -16.05
C ALA A 154 1.35 -11.00 -17.14
N LEU A 155 1.62 -10.59 -18.39
CA LEU A 155 0.73 -10.86 -19.52
C LEU A 155 0.55 -12.37 -19.79
N VAL A 156 1.61 -13.17 -19.65
CA VAL A 156 1.54 -14.65 -19.73
C VAL A 156 0.85 -15.22 -18.48
N GLN A 157 1.16 -14.71 -17.30
CA GLN A 157 0.47 -15.09 -16.06
C GLN A 157 -1.05 -14.86 -16.14
N GLY A 158 -1.48 -13.79 -16.83
CA GLY A 158 -2.88 -13.45 -17.05
C GLY A 158 -3.65 -14.43 -17.95
N GLN A 159 -2.98 -15.35 -18.62
CA GLN A 159 -3.58 -16.43 -19.42
C GLN A 159 -3.87 -17.70 -18.59
N LEU A 160 -3.31 -17.78 -17.39
CA LEU A 160 -3.55 -18.90 -16.47
C LEU A 160 -4.96 -18.78 -15.84
N SER A 161 -5.49 -19.87 -15.32
CA SER A 161 -6.60 -19.74 -14.39
C SER A 161 -6.13 -19.04 -13.11
N ALA A 162 -7.02 -18.30 -12.43
CA ALA A 162 -6.68 -17.64 -11.17
C ALA A 162 -6.18 -18.65 -10.09
N ALA A 163 -6.72 -19.87 -10.07
CA ALA A 163 -6.29 -20.91 -9.15
C ALA A 163 -4.87 -21.41 -9.47
N GLU A 164 -4.53 -21.55 -10.76
CA GLU A 164 -3.20 -21.92 -11.19
C GLU A 164 -2.18 -20.83 -10.85
N LEU A 165 -2.48 -19.59 -11.19
CA LEU A 165 -1.62 -18.47 -10.85
C LEU A 165 -1.38 -18.38 -9.34
N GLN A 166 -2.43 -18.56 -8.51
CA GLN A 166 -2.27 -18.55 -7.05
C GLN A 166 -1.31 -19.65 -6.56
N ARG A 167 -1.37 -20.86 -7.14
CA ARG A 167 -0.45 -21.95 -6.79
C ARG A 167 0.99 -21.63 -7.20
N GLN A 168 1.19 -21.09 -8.41
CA GLN A 168 2.53 -20.72 -8.89
C GLN A 168 3.10 -19.57 -8.07
N ALA A 169 2.32 -18.51 -7.82
CA ALA A 169 2.73 -17.40 -6.96
C ALA A 169 3.10 -17.85 -5.54
N ALA A 170 2.40 -18.84 -4.98
CA ALA A 170 2.81 -19.44 -3.70
C ALA A 170 4.16 -20.18 -3.81
N GLY A 171 4.48 -20.75 -4.96
CA GLY A 171 5.81 -21.32 -5.25
C GLY A 171 6.90 -20.25 -5.26
N TRP A 172 6.74 -19.25 -6.10
CA TRP A 172 7.67 -18.11 -6.19
C TRP A 172 7.82 -17.37 -4.84
N GLY A 173 6.72 -17.21 -4.10
CA GLY A 173 6.76 -16.64 -2.75
C GLY A 173 7.60 -17.47 -1.77
N ARG A 174 7.57 -18.81 -1.85
CA ARG A 174 8.45 -19.66 -1.03
C ARG A 174 9.92 -19.50 -1.39
N GLU A 175 10.25 -19.32 -2.67
CA GLU A 175 11.60 -19.02 -3.12
C GLU A 175 12.07 -17.68 -2.54
N LEU A 176 11.29 -16.60 -2.70
CA LEU A 176 11.55 -15.30 -2.10
C LEU A 176 11.74 -15.40 -0.58
N ARG A 177 10.80 -16.05 0.11
CA ARG A 177 10.88 -16.24 1.56
C ARG A 177 12.13 -16.99 1.98
N SER A 178 12.52 -17.99 1.19
CA SER A 178 13.74 -18.79 1.41
C SER A 178 15.02 -17.98 1.18
N ALA A 179 15.00 -16.99 0.28
CA ALA A 179 16.07 -16.03 0.08
C ALA A 179 16.08 -14.90 1.14
N GLY A 180 15.10 -14.89 2.06
CA GLY A 180 14.98 -13.88 3.12
C GLY A 180 14.22 -12.62 2.71
N VAL A 181 13.68 -12.57 1.49
CA VAL A 181 12.78 -11.52 1.02
C VAL A 181 11.39 -11.74 1.62
N ASN A 182 10.79 -10.67 2.15
CA ASN A 182 9.50 -10.72 2.84
C ASN A 182 8.50 -9.67 2.36
N LEU A 183 8.90 -8.87 1.35
CA LEU A 183 8.05 -7.90 0.65
C LEU A 183 8.35 -8.00 -0.84
N ASP A 184 7.31 -8.21 -1.66
CA ASP A 184 7.41 -8.12 -3.10
C ASP A 184 6.71 -6.83 -3.57
N LEU A 185 7.42 -6.00 -4.33
CA LEU A 185 6.85 -4.81 -4.96
C LEU A 185 6.06 -5.22 -6.23
N ALA A 186 5.18 -6.19 -6.06
CA ALA A 186 4.25 -6.74 -7.02
C ALA A 186 2.93 -7.12 -6.30
N PRO A 187 1.81 -7.25 -6.99
CA PRO A 187 1.61 -7.27 -8.44
C PRO A 187 1.36 -5.87 -9.05
N VAL A 188 1.59 -5.78 -10.37
CA VAL A 188 1.15 -4.64 -11.18
C VAL A 188 -0.36 -4.72 -11.40
N MET A 189 -1.08 -3.69 -10.94
CA MET A 189 -2.54 -3.61 -11.04
C MET A 189 -3.00 -2.63 -12.14
N ASP A 190 -2.04 -2.12 -12.92
CA ASP A 190 -2.29 -1.21 -14.04
C ASP A 190 -3.08 -1.92 -15.14
N VAL A 191 -4.02 -1.20 -15.75
CA VAL A 191 -4.83 -1.69 -16.87
C VAL A 191 -4.41 -0.96 -18.12
N VAL A 192 -3.69 -1.63 -18.99
CA VAL A 192 -3.20 -1.08 -20.26
C VAL A 192 -4.14 -1.51 -21.39
N PRO A 193 -4.76 -0.57 -22.15
CA PRO A 193 -5.57 -0.95 -23.31
C PRO A 193 -4.73 -1.68 -24.37
N SER A 194 -5.25 -2.75 -24.95
CA SER A 194 -4.51 -3.56 -25.95
C SER A 194 -4.04 -2.74 -27.16
N ALA A 195 -4.83 -1.75 -27.57
CA ALA A 195 -4.51 -0.89 -28.71
C ALA A 195 -3.29 0.00 -28.49
N THR A 196 -2.93 0.30 -27.24
CA THR A 196 -1.83 1.21 -26.87
C THR A 196 -0.71 0.51 -26.09
N ALA A 197 -0.81 -0.82 -25.87
CA ALA A 197 0.11 -1.55 -25.02
C ALA A 197 1.58 -1.40 -25.46
N SER A 198 1.87 -1.49 -26.75
CA SER A 198 3.24 -1.32 -27.27
C SER A 198 3.80 0.11 -27.13
N GLN A 199 2.94 1.11 -26.94
CA GLN A 199 3.31 2.52 -26.75
C GLN A 199 3.36 2.91 -25.27
N ASN A 200 2.83 2.10 -24.39
CA ASN A 200 2.85 2.33 -22.96
C ASN A 200 4.19 1.83 -22.41
N ALA A 201 5.17 2.70 -22.35
CA ALA A 201 6.55 2.37 -22.00
C ALA A 201 6.71 1.78 -20.57
N PRO A 202 5.97 2.24 -19.52
CA PRO A 202 6.22 1.75 -18.17
C PRO A 202 5.67 0.34 -17.90
N VAL A 203 4.62 -0.08 -18.61
CA VAL A 203 3.92 -1.35 -18.29
C VAL A 203 3.74 -2.23 -19.52
N GLY A 204 2.98 -1.77 -20.52
CA GLY A 204 2.57 -2.59 -21.66
C GLY A 204 3.75 -3.06 -22.54
N ALA A 205 4.69 -2.17 -22.86
CA ALA A 205 5.88 -2.51 -23.65
C ALA A 205 6.76 -3.57 -22.96
N LEU A 206 6.64 -3.72 -21.63
CA LEU A 206 7.36 -4.69 -20.79
C LEU A 206 6.51 -5.90 -20.41
N GLN A 207 5.26 -5.98 -20.88
CA GLN A 207 4.31 -7.06 -20.55
C GLN A 207 4.09 -7.24 -19.04
N ARG A 208 4.02 -6.11 -18.30
CA ARG A 208 3.87 -6.12 -16.84
C ARG A 208 2.41 -6.16 -16.39
N GLU A 209 1.42 -6.00 -17.29
CA GLU A 209 -0.01 -6.11 -17.02
C GLU A 209 -0.52 -7.56 -17.13
N PHE A 210 -1.46 -7.95 -16.27
CA PHE A 210 -2.12 -9.27 -16.36
C PHE A 210 -3.13 -9.37 -17.52
N GLY A 211 -3.45 -8.26 -18.18
CA GLY A 211 -4.38 -8.19 -19.28
C GLY A 211 -4.93 -6.78 -19.47
N HIS A 212 -5.77 -6.62 -20.47
CA HIS A 212 -6.17 -5.34 -21.02
C HIS A 212 -7.52 -4.83 -20.49
N ASN A 213 -7.98 -5.35 -19.35
CA ASN A 213 -9.22 -4.90 -18.71
C ASN A 213 -9.18 -5.09 -17.20
N PRO A 214 -9.94 -4.28 -16.43
CA PRO A 214 -9.86 -4.28 -14.96
C PRO A 214 -10.35 -5.57 -14.31
N ARG A 215 -11.18 -6.37 -15.00
CA ARG A 215 -11.66 -7.65 -14.49
C ARG A 215 -10.55 -8.70 -14.48
N THR A 216 -9.86 -8.85 -15.59
CA THR A 216 -8.73 -9.78 -15.73
C THR A 216 -7.60 -9.37 -14.80
N THR A 217 -7.16 -8.11 -14.85
CA THR A 217 -6.11 -7.59 -13.99
C THR A 217 -6.45 -7.76 -12.50
N GLY A 218 -7.69 -7.43 -12.12
CA GLY A 218 -8.14 -7.60 -10.73
C GLY A 218 -8.14 -9.05 -10.26
N ALA A 219 -8.63 -9.98 -11.08
CA ALA A 219 -8.71 -11.40 -10.72
C ALA A 219 -7.32 -12.03 -10.57
N HIS A 220 -6.40 -11.77 -11.50
CA HIS A 220 -5.05 -12.34 -11.49
C HIS A 220 -4.17 -11.66 -10.44
N GLY A 221 -4.25 -10.34 -10.28
CA GLY A 221 -3.58 -9.65 -9.17
C GLY A 221 -4.00 -10.17 -7.79
N VAL A 222 -5.29 -10.45 -7.58
CA VAL A 222 -5.78 -11.09 -6.34
C VAL A 222 -5.22 -12.50 -6.17
N ALA A 223 -5.14 -13.29 -7.24
CA ALA A 223 -4.55 -14.63 -7.20
C ALA A 223 -3.07 -14.57 -6.81
N PHE A 224 -2.30 -13.65 -7.40
CA PHE A 224 -0.90 -13.40 -7.06
C PHE A 224 -0.75 -13.00 -5.58
N ILE A 225 -1.52 -12.00 -5.11
CA ILE A 225 -1.50 -11.54 -3.71
C ILE A 225 -1.77 -12.70 -2.74
N ARG A 226 -2.76 -13.54 -3.03
CA ARG A 226 -3.11 -14.69 -2.18
C ARG A 226 -2.00 -15.76 -2.17
N GLY A 227 -1.39 -16.03 -3.32
CA GLY A 227 -0.27 -16.96 -3.41
C GLY A 227 0.94 -16.51 -2.60
N MET A 228 1.37 -15.26 -2.77
CA MET A 228 2.47 -14.67 -2.00
C MET A 228 2.17 -14.66 -0.49
N LYS A 229 0.95 -14.31 -0.10
CA LYS A 229 0.51 -14.35 1.31
C LYS A 229 0.60 -15.76 1.91
N GLN A 230 0.27 -16.81 1.16
CA GLN A 230 0.41 -18.21 1.62
C GLN A 230 1.87 -18.56 1.92
N ALA A 231 2.82 -17.93 1.23
CA ALA A 231 4.26 -18.08 1.46
C ALA A 231 4.80 -17.15 2.56
N GLY A 232 3.98 -16.27 3.14
CA GLY A 232 4.41 -15.29 4.13
C GLY A 232 5.19 -14.11 3.56
N VAL A 233 4.97 -13.77 2.28
CA VAL A 233 5.53 -12.59 1.61
C VAL A 233 4.45 -11.54 1.46
N ALA A 234 4.75 -10.31 1.90
CA ALA A 234 3.91 -9.14 1.68
C ALA A 234 3.93 -8.72 0.21
N THR A 235 2.86 -8.09 -0.26
CA THR A 235 2.72 -7.67 -1.66
C THR A 235 2.34 -6.20 -1.75
N THR A 236 2.67 -5.58 -2.89
CA THR A 236 2.40 -4.17 -3.18
C THR A 236 1.62 -4.04 -4.48
N ALA A 237 0.38 -3.59 -4.41
CA ALA A 237 -0.40 -3.27 -5.61
C ALA A 237 0.11 -1.95 -6.23
N LYS A 238 0.53 -1.96 -7.51
CA LYS A 238 1.17 -0.80 -8.15
C LYS A 238 0.71 -0.62 -9.60
N HIS A 239 0.74 0.59 -10.11
CA HIS A 239 1.15 1.89 -9.56
C HIS A 239 -0.08 2.82 -9.44
N PHE A 240 -0.66 2.92 -8.29
CA PHE A 240 -1.92 3.67 -8.09
C PHE A 240 -1.82 5.14 -8.51
N PRO A 241 -2.81 5.72 -9.19
CA PRO A 241 -4.11 5.17 -9.60
C PRO A 241 -4.10 4.37 -10.93
N GLY A 242 -2.96 4.17 -11.57
CA GLY A 242 -2.74 3.34 -12.75
C GLY A 242 -1.86 4.03 -13.80
N LEU A 243 -0.78 3.37 -14.27
CA LEU A 243 0.08 3.83 -15.36
C LEU A 243 -0.36 3.29 -16.75
N GLY A 244 -1.54 2.69 -16.84
CA GLY A 244 -1.99 2.07 -18.08
C GLY A 244 -2.33 3.04 -19.23
N GLN A 245 -2.58 4.32 -18.90
CA GLN A 245 -3.03 5.33 -19.86
C GLN A 245 -1.92 6.33 -20.24
N VAL A 246 -0.69 6.16 -19.71
CA VAL A 246 0.44 7.04 -20.03
C VAL A 246 1.31 6.45 -21.15
N VAL A 247 2.10 7.29 -21.79
CA VAL A 247 3.10 6.87 -22.78
C VAL A 247 4.49 6.81 -22.14
N GLY A 248 4.90 7.86 -21.44
CA GLY A 248 6.23 7.97 -20.84
C GLY A 248 6.40 7.09 -19.60
N ASN A 249 7.62 6.58 -19.39
CA ASN A 249 8.02 5.92 -18.15
C ASN A 249 8.57 6.96 -17.17
N THR A 250 8.00 7.02 -15.98
CA THR A 250 8.33 7.98 -14.92
C THR A 250 9.75 7.83 -14.38
N ASP A 251 10.36 6.64 -14.52
CA ASP A 251 11.75 6.41 -14.14
C ASP A 251 12.72 7.19 -15.03
N PHE A 252 12.38 7.36 -16.31
CA PHE A 252 13.25 7.92 -17.35
C PHE A 252 12.73 9.24 -17.92
N SER A 253 11.51 9.66 -17.57
CA SER A 253 10.87 10.85 -18.14
C SER A 253 10.20 11.69 -17.07
N SER A 254 10.41 13.00 -17.14
CA SER A 254 9.63 13.99 -16.40
C SER A 254 8.35 14.36 -17.17
N GLY A 255 7.37 14.98 -16.49
CA GLY A 255 6.17 15.49 -17.13
C GLY A 255 5.22 14.43 -17.69
N VAL A 256 5.24 13.21 -17.17
CA VAL A 256 4.31 12.14 -17.57
C VAL A 256 2.92 12.46 -17.09
N VAL A 257 1.94 12.48 -18.00
CA VAL A 257 0.57 12.93 -17.73
C VAL A 257 -0.44 11.92 -18.22
N ASP A 258 -1.41 11.60 -17.36
CA ASP A 258 -2.65 10.89 -17.67
C ASP A 258 -3.81 11.91 -17.71
N THR A 259 -4.47 12.00 -18.87
CA THR A 259 -5.61 12.90 -19.11
C THR A 259 -6.96 12.19 -19.00
N THR A 260 -6.98 10.89 -18.73
CA THR A 260 -8.17 10.03 -18.81
C THR A 260 -8.64 9.51 -17.47
N THR A 261 -7.72 9.13 -16.59
CA THR A 261 -8.04 8.53 -15.29
C THR A 261 -8.63 9.55 -14.32
N GLY A 262 -9.84 9.31 -13.89
CA GLY A 262 -10.60 10.12 -12.93
C GLY A 262 -11.15 9.27 -11.78
N PRO A 263 -11.89 9.90 -10.82
CA PRO A 263 -12.31 9.22 -9.58
C PRO A 263 -13.34 8.09 -9.79
N LYS A 264 -13.91 7.97 -10.99
CA LYS A 264 -14.87 6.94 -11.38
C LYS A 264 -14.35 6.03 -12.51
N SER A 265 -13.06 6.13 -12.85
CA SER A 265 -12.48 5.34 -13.94
C SER A 265 -12.62 3.83 -13.67
N PRO A 266 -13.03 3.05 -14.69
CA PRO A 266 -13.19 1.60 -14.56
C PRO A 266 -11.92 0.88 -14.09
N ASP A 267 -10.74 1.38 -14.45
CA ASP A 267 -9.44 0.78 -14.19
C ASP A 267 -9.11 0.75 -12.69
N LEU A 268 -9.69 1.66 -11.89
CA LEU A 268 -9.59 1.63 -10.43
C LEU A 268 -10.18 0.35 -9.81
N LYS A 269 -11.01 -0.42 -10.55
CA LYS A 269 -11.57 -1.68 -10.05
C LYS A 269 -10.51 -2.76 -9.84
N SER A 270 -9.39 -2.73 -10.54
CA SER A 270 -8.25 -3.62 -10.29
C SER A 270 -7.69 -3.39 -8.89
N PHE A 271 -7.42 -2.14 -8.52
CA PHE A 271 -6.96 -1.75 -7.17
C PHE A 271 -8.02 -2.03 -6.10
N GLN A 272 -9.31 -1.78 -6.39
CA GLN A 272 -10.39 -2.16 -5.46
C GLN A 272 -10.38 -3.65 -5.16
N SER A 273 -10.08 -4.48 -6.16
CA SER A 273 -9.98 -5.93 -5.97
C SER A 273 -8.80 -6.31 -5.08
N ALA A 274 -7.62 -5.69 -5.28
CA ALA A 274 -6.46 -5.87 -4.42
C ALA A 274 -6.72 -5.42 -2.97
N ILE A 275 -7.38 -4.27 -2.79
CA ILE A 275 -7.76 -3.74 -1.46
C ILE A 275 -8.73 -4.69 -0.75
N LYS A 276 -9.75 -5.21 -1.45
CA LYS A 276 -10.68 -6.23 -0.91
C LYS A 276 -9.97 -7.55 -0.55
N ALA A 277 -8.88 -7.88 -1.25
CA ALA A 277 -8.04 -9.02 -0.92
C ALA A 277 -7.05 -8.74 0.23
N ALA A 278 -7.17 -7.57 0.87
CA ALA A 278 -6.32 -7.10 1.97
C ALA A 278 -4.84 -7.04 1.59
N VAL A 279 -4.52 -6.49 0.41
CA VAL A 279 -3.14 -6.15 0.03
C VAL A 279 -2.55 -5.21 1.09
N PRO A 280 -1.35 -5.51 1.64
CA PRO A 280 -0.79 -4.70 2.72
C PRO A 280 -0.21 -3.37 2.26
N PHE A 281 0.27 -3.27 1.01
CA PHE A 281 0.88 -2.08 0.44
C PHE A 281 0.21 -1.68 -0.87
N VAL A 282 0.13 -0.36 -1.10
CA VAL A 282 -0.23 0.24 -2.39
C VAL A 282 0.84 1.27 -2.75
N MET A 283 1.48 1.10 -3.90
CA MET A 283 2.47 2.04 -4.42
C MET A 283 1.79 3.10 -5.28
N VAL A 284 2.12 4.36 -5.01
CA VAL A 284 1.56 5.51 -5.73
C VAL A 284 2.52 5.97 -6.81
N ALA A 285 2.00 6.13 -8.02
CA ALA A 285 2.73 6.54 -9.22
C ALA A 285 3.29 7.97 -9.16
N LEU A 286 4.28 8.23 -10.01
CA LEU A 286 4.89 9.56 -10.19
C LEU A 286 4.40 10.28 -11.45
N ALA A 287 3.19 9.97 -11.93
CA ALA A 287 2.54 10.68 -13.02
C ALA A 287 1.54 11.72 -12.50
N THR A 288 1.21 12.73 -13.32
CA THR A 288 0.13 13.70 -13.06
C THR A 288 -1.17 13.20 -13.68
N TYR A 289 -2.26 13.25 -12.92
CA TYR A 289 -3.59 12.82 -13.35
C TYR A 289 -4.53 14.02 -13.41
N THR A 290 -4.72 14.59 -14.60
CA THR A 290 -5.40 15.90 -14.76
C THR A 290 -6.84 15.91 -14.28
N ARG A 291 -7.53 14.76 -14.30
CA ARG A 291 -8.92 14.63 -13.80
C ARG A 291 -9.02 14.34 -12.30
N LEU A 292 -7.89 14.12 -11.62
CA LEU A 292 -7.80 13.93 -10.17
C LEU A 292 -7.16 15.15 -9.51
N ASP A 293 -5.95 15.49 -9.93
CA ASP A 293 -5.19 16.64 -9.47
C ASP A 293 -4.24 17.10 -10.59
N PRO A 294 -4.58 18.19 -11.32
CA PRO A 294 -3.78 18.66 -12.44
C PRO A 294 -2.48 19.36 -12.03
N HIS A 295 -2.27 19.62 -10.74
CA HIS A 295 -1.17 20.43 -10.25
C HIS A 295 -0.06 19.65 -9.56
N HIS A 296 -0.32 18.40 -9.18
CA HIS A 296 0.64 17.59 -8.44
C HIS A 296 0.77 16.19 -9.06
N LEU A 297 1.97 15.61 -8.98
CA LEU A 297 2.15 14.18 -9.17
C LEU A 297 1.29 13.41 -8.15
N ALA A 298 0.80 12.23 -8.52
CA ALA A 298 -0.07 11.44 -7.63
C ALA A 298 0.55 11.22 -6.24
N ALA A 299 1.88 11.00 -6.18
CA ALA A 299 2.62 10.82 -4.93
C ALA A 299 2.66 12.09 -4.05
N PHE A 300 2.34 13.28 -4.58
CA PHE A 300 2.28 14.53 -3.82
C PHE A 300 0.86 15.09 -3.73
N SER A 301 -0.15 14.30 -4.14
CA SER A 301 -1.54 14.71 -4.16
C SER A 301 -2.33 14.14 -2.97
N SER A 302 -2.76 15.00 -2.06
CA SER A 302 -3.69 14.58 -1.00
C SER A 302 -5.06 14.19 -1.54
N ARG A 303 -5.47 14.69 -2.72
CA ARG A 303 -6.70 14.27 -3.41
C ARG A 303 -6.60 12.80 -3.83
N VAL A 304 -5.45 12.37 -4.32
CA VAL A 304 -5.20 10.99 -4.74
C VAL A 304 -5.05 10.08 -3.51
N MET A 305 -4.17 10.42 -2.57
CA MET A 305 -3.87 9.52 -1.46
C MET A 305 -4.93 9.55 -0.35
N LYS A 306 -5.27 10.73 0.19
CA LYS A 306 -6.28 10.84 1.26
C LYS A 306 -7.69 10.71 0.70
N GLY A 307 -8.01 11.43 -0.39
CA GLY A 307 -9.35 11.46 -0.97
C GLY A 307 -9.70 10.13 -1.67
N LEU A 308 -8.99 9.78 -2.73
CA LEU A 308 -9.34 8.63 -3.55
C LEU A 308 -8.96 7.31 -2.85
N LEU A 309 -7.69 7.13 -2.48
CA LEU A 309 -7.21 5.84 -1.97
C LEU A 309 -7.72 5.53 -0.54
N ARG A 310 -7.59 6.48 0.41
CA ARG A 310 -8.01 6.26 1.80
C ARG A 310 -9.52 6.35 2.00
N GLN A 311 -10.16 7.43 1.51
CA GLN A 311 -11.57 7.69 1.81
C GLN A 311 -12.51 6.95 0.86
N GLN A 312 -12.31 7.06 -0.46
CA GLN A 312 -13.23 6.46 -1.43
C GLN A 312 -13.00 4.95 -1.59
N LEU A 313 -11.74 4.47 -1.66
CA LEU A 313 -11.42 3.06 -1.84
C LEU A 313 -11.19 2.32 -0.51
N HIS A 314 -11.23 3.03 0.63
CA HIS A 314 -11.11 2.49 1.98
C HIS A 314 -9.82 1.71 2.26
N PHE A 315 -8.71 2.06 1.59
CA PHE A 315 -7.43 1.43 1.85
C PHE A 315 -6.89 1.79 3.25
N ARG A 316 -6.49 0.81 4.02
CA ARG A 316 -6.00 0.97 5.41
C ARG A 316 -4.54 0.56 5.59
N GLY A 317 -3.94 -0.10 4.60
CA GLY A 317 -2.54 -0.54 4.64
C GLY A 317 -1.54 0.61 4.43
N VAL A 318 -0.30 0.28 4.14
CA VAL A 318 0.81 1.23 3.93
C VAL A 318 0.75 1.80 2.52
N ILE A 319 0.73 3.12 2.37
CA ILE A 319 0.95 3.82 1.09
C ILE A 319 2.45 3.97 0.91
N VAL A 320 2.99 3.32 -0.11
CA VAL A 320 4.40 3.44 -0.48
C VAL A 320 4.54 4.32 -1.72
N SER A 321 5.61 5.13 -1.80
CA SER A 321 5.92 5.88 -3.00
C SER A 321 6.56 4.99 -4.06
N ASP A 322 6.41 5.33 -5.33
CA ASP A 322 7.40 4.97 -6.34
C ASP A 322 8.74 5.66 -6.04
N ASP A 323 9.81 5.42 -6.81
CA ASP A 323 11.16 5.89 -6.45
C ASP A 323 11.28 7.42 -6.34
N LEU A 324 11.31 7.93 -5.12
CA LEU A 324 11.56 9.36 -4.86
C LEU A 324 13.05 9.72 -4.88
N GLY A 325 13.93 8.72 -4.94
CA GLY A 325 15.38 8.93 -4.94
C GLY A 325 15.96 9.25 -6.31
N GLY A 326 15.65 8.45 -7.32
CA GLY A 326 16.30 8.45 -8.62
C GLY A 326 15.42 8.71 -9.84
N ALA A 327 14.07 8.59 -9.72
CA ALA A 327 13.17 8.72 -10.86
C ALA A 327 13.24 10.11 -11.51
N ALA A 328 13.30 10.15 -12.85
CA ALA A 328 13.34 11.39 -13.62
C ALA A 328 12.11 12.28 -13.38
N ALA A 329 10.96 11.67 -13.09
CA ALA A 329 9.72 12.39 -12.80
C ALA A 329 9.83 13.38 -11.64
N VAL A 330 10.72 13.14 -10.67
CA VAL A 330 10.92 13.98 -9.49
C VAL A 330 12.23 14.76 -9.50
N ALA A 331 13.04 14.65 -10.56
CA ALA A 331 14.38 15.27 -10.64
C ALA A 331 14.37 16.80 -10.45
N GLY A 332 13.27 17.46 -10.82
CA GLY A 332 13.09 18.91 -10.62
C GLY A 332 12.81 19.35 -9.17
N LEU A 333 12.62 18.42 -8.24
CA LEU A 333 12.35 18.71 -6.82
C LEU A 333 13.56 18.36 -5.97
N SER A 334 13.85 19.16 -4.93
CA SER A 334 14.87 18.79 -3.96
C SER A 334 14.45 17.50 -3.20
N PRO A 335 15.40 16.64 -2.77
CA PRO A 335 15.07 15.49 -1.95
C PRO A 335 14.26 15.87 -0.70
N ALA A 336 14.60 16.97 -0.04
CA ALA A 336 13.86 17.48 1.11
C ALA A 336 12.37 17.70 0.79
N THR A 337 12.10 18.36 -0.34
CA THR A 337 10.72 18.61 -0.80
C THR A 337 9.98 17.28 -1.07
N ARG A 338 10.63 16.33 -1.76
CA ARG A 338 10.03 15.04 -2.10
C ARG A 338 9.54 14.27 -0.85
N GLY A 339 10.42 14.16 0.16
CA GLY A 339 10.09 13.43 1.41
C GLY A 339 8.99 14.12 2.22
N ILE A 340 9.09 15.44 2.42
CA ILE A 340 8.12 16.22 3.17
C ILE A 340 6.75 16.21 2.49
N ASP A 341 6.68 16.48 1.18
CA ASP A 341 5.42 16.60 0.44
C ASP A 341 4.70 15.26 0.31
N PHE A 342 5.46 14.15 0.11
CA PHE A 342 4.87 12.81 0.11
C PHE A 342 4.14 12.48 1.43
N LEU A 343 4.81 12.70 2.56
CA LEU A 343 4.20 12.46 3.89
C LEU A 343 3.05 13.43 4.17
N ALA A 344 3.19 14.71 3.83
CA ALA A 344 2.14 15.71 4.00
C ALA A 344 0.90 15.39 3.16
N ALA A 345 1.08 14.84 1.97
CA ALA A 345 -0.01 14.41 1.11
C ALA A 345 -0.70 13.11 1.58
N GLY A 346 -0.11 12.35 2.51
CA GLY A 346 -0.71 11.15 3.13
C GLY A 346 -0.01 9.83 2.83
N GLY A 347 1.21 9.88 2.29
CA GLY A 347 2.09 8.72 2.13
C GLY A 347 2.64 8.21 3.45
N ASP A 348 3.17 6.99 3.44
CA ASP A 348 3.71 6.33 4.63
C ASP A 348 5.15 5.88 4.45
N LEU A 349 5.48 5.13 3.40
CA LEU A 349 6.79 4.52 3.17
C LEU A 349 7.43 5.11 1.91
N ILE A 350 8.61 5.68 2.05
CA ILE A 350 9.37 6.33 0.98
C ILE A 350 10.32 5.30 0.34
N THR A 351 10.15 5.01 -0.94
CA THR A 351 11.14 4.26 -1.72
C THR A 351 12.22 5.21 -2.23
N SER A 352 13.48 4.86 -2.06
CA SER A 352 14.61 5.62 -2.61
C SER A 352 15.73 4.68 -3.06
N GLN A 353 15.98 4.62 -4.37
CA GLN A 353 17.12 3.92 -4.94
C GLN A 353 18.44 4.73 -4.82
N SER A 354 18.35 5.97 -4.37
CA SER A 354 19.52 6.83 -4.10
C SER A 354 19.74 7.00 -2.60
N LEU A 355 20.80 6.41 -2.06
CA LEU A 355 21.16 6.56 -0.65
C LEU A 355 21.40 8.05 -0.25
N PRO A 356 22.12 8.88 -1.05
CA PRO A 356 22.26 10.31 -0.73
C PRO A 356 20.91 11.04 -0.68
N ALA A 357 19.97 10.71 -1.58
CA ALA A 357 18.64 11.31 -1.56
C ALA A 357 17.82 10.85 -0.33
N ALA A 358 17.91 9.58 0.05
CA ALA A 358 17.27 9.05 1.26
C ALA A 358 17.76 9.79 2.52
N ILE A 359 19.07 9.98 2.65
CA ILE A 359 19.69 10.71 3.76
C ILE A 359 19.18 12.16 3.81
N ALA A 360 19.14 12.84 2.67
CA ALA A 360 18.66 14.23 2.61
C ALA A 360 17.16 14.34 2.94
N MET A 361 16.34 13.39 2.52
CA MET A 361 14.92 13.29 2.88
C MET A 361 14.75 13.05 4.39
N ASP A 362 15.51 12.11 4.97
CA ASP A 362 15.47 11.78 6.40
C ASP A 362 15.75 13.00 7.28
N GLN A 363 16.85 13.70 6.99
CA GLN A 363 17.27 14.90 7.73
C GLN A 363 16.21 16.01 7.64
N ALA A 364 15.63 16.22 6.46
CA ALA A 364 14.59 17.23 6.26
C ALA A 364 13.29 16.88 7.01
N ILE A 365 12.91 15.60 7.02
CA ILE A 365 11.73 15.12 7.75
C ILE A 365 11.95 15.28 9.26
N LEU A 366 13.12 14.91 9.78
CA LEU A 366 13.47 15.11 11.20
C LEU A 366 13.36 16.58 11.59
N THR A 367 14.01 17.48 10.85
CA THR A 367 13.95 18.91 11.10
C THR A 367 12.51 19.43 11.06
N ARG A 368 11.75 19.08 10.03
CA ARG A 368 10.35 19.51 9.90
C ARG A 368 9.45 18.97 11.01
N ALA A 369 9.67 17.73 11.47
CA ALA A 369 8.91 17.13 12.56
C ALA A 369 9.23 17.76 13.91
N ALA A 370 10.47 18.19 14.15
CA ALA A 370 10.87 18.93 15.35
C ALA A 370 10.13 20.27 15.45
N ASP A 371 10.05 21.01 14.34
CA ASP A 371 9.49 22.37 14.29
C ASP A 371 7.96 22.41 14.14
N ASN A 372 7.32 21.32 13.70
CA ASN A 372 5.90 21.31 13.38
C ASN A 372 5.17 20.10 13.98
N ALA A 373 4.40 20.34 15.03
CA ALA A 373 3.66 19.30 15.76
C ALA A 373 2.62 18.55 14.88
N ALA A 374 1.96 19.27 13.94
CA ALA A 374 0.99 18.64 13.04
C ALA A 374 1.69 17.70 12.03
N PHE A 375 2.84 18.10 11.50
CA PHE A 375 3.64 17.25 10.61
C PHE A 375 4.20 16.05 11.39
N ARG A 376 4.72 16.26 12.61
CA ARG A 376 5.15 15.17 13.51
C ARG A 376 4.03 14.15 13.77
N SER A 377 2.79 14.60 13.95
CA SER A 377 1.64 13.70 14.10
C SER A 377 1.41 12.89 12.83
N THR A 378 1.58 13.47 11.64
CA THR A 378 1.49 12.76 10.35
C THR A 378 2.59 11.70 10.24
N VAL A 379 3.83 12.04 10.56
CA VAL A 379 4.97 11.10 10.63
C VAL A 379 4.67 9.94 11.57
N ASN A 380 4.24 10.23 12.79
CA ASN A 380 3.94 9.20 13.77
C ASN A 380 2.82 8.24 13.31
N ALA A 381 1.79 8.76 12.66
CA ALA A 381 0.71 7.93 12.11
C ALA A 381 1.19 7.03 10.96
N ALA A 382 2.10 7.50 10.11
CA ALA A 382 2.74 6.70 9.07
C ALA A 382 3.59 5.58 9.66
N VAL A 383 4.44 5.90 10.66
CA VAL A 383 5.28 4.91 11.36
C VAL A 383 4.43 3.82 12.01
N ILE A 384 3.33 4.16 12.68
CA ILE A 384 2.45 3.15 13.29
C ILE A 384 1.89 2.20 12.23
N ARG A 385 1.44 2.69 11.05
CA ARG A 385 0.97 1.82 9.97
C ARG A 385 2.05 0.87 9.46
N ILE A 386 3.29 1.34 9.34
CA ILE A 386 4.43 0.50 8.95
C ILE A 386 4.72 -0.56 10.03
N LEU A 387 4.72 -0.18 11.30
CA LEU A 387 4.94 -1.12 12.40
C LEU A 387 3.79 -2.15 12.52
N ASP A 388 2.54 -1.76 12.27
CA ASP A 388 1.41 -2.69 12.20
C ASP A 388 1.58 -3.70 11.04
N ALA A 389 2.02 -3.23 9.87
CA ALA A 389 2.37 -4.11 8.77
C ALA A 389 3.52 -5.04 9.15
N LYS A 390 4.58 -4.54 9.77
CA LYS A 390 5.70 -5.36 10.27
C LYS A 390 5.26 -6.38 11.31
N GLN A 391 4.32 -6.02 12.18
CA GLN A 391 3.74 -6.94 13.15
C GLN A 391 3.02 -8.10 12.45
N ALA A 392 2.24 -7.83 11.40
CA ALA A 392 1.53 -8.85 10.63
C ALA A 392 2.47 -9.85 9.93
N TYR A 393 3.70 -9.46 9.66
CA TYR A 393 4.74 -10.30 9.02
C TYR A 393 5.84 -10.76 9.99
N HIS A 394 5.60 -10.73 11.31
CA HIS A 394 6.50 -11.22 12.37
C HIS A 394 7.89 -10.57 12.37
N LEU A 395 7.94 -9.26 12.08
CA LEU A 395 9.18 -8.47 12.07
C LEU A 395 9.37 -7.64 13.34
N MET A 396 8.46 -7.77 14.31
CA MET A 396 8.48 -7.02 15.56
C MET A 396 9.17 -7.81 16.69
N PRO A 397 9.81 -7.14 17.68
CA PRO A 397 10.54 -7.82 18.76
C PRO A 397 9.66 -8.36 19.88
N CYS A 398 8.35 -8.38 19.74
CA CYS A 398 7.41 -8.81 20.78
C CYS A 398 7.02 -10.31 20.67
N TYR A 399 7.71 -11.08 19.86
CA TYR A 399 7.49 -12.52 19.70
C TYR A 399 8.59 -13.32 20.37
#